data_dcb34f0b00051927be51ba216adcd3be
#
_entry.id   dcb34f0b00051927be51ba216adcd3be
#
_cell.length_a   1.000
_cell.length_b   1.000
_cell.length_c   1.000
_cell.angle_alpha   90.00
_cell.angle_beta   90.00
_cell.angle_gamma   90.00
#
_symmetry.space_group_name_H-M   'P 1'
#
loop_
_entity.id
_entity.type
_entity.pdbx_description
1 polymer ?
#
loop_
_entity_poly.entity_id
_entity_poly.type
_entity_poly.pdbx_seq_one_letter_code
_entity_poly.pdbx_strand_id
1 'polypeptide(L)'
;MRLFLLAVTLMAASLAGTSSAEARRHHQSDDGERHASRRERAPEEGRPSQWCGWWMRTQKGGGADMNLAANWRGWGRSSGPQVGAVVVWPHHVGMITGRVSNGRWIVKSGNDGGAVRERARSVDGAVFRVG
;
A
#
# COMPACT_ATOMS: atom_id res chain seq x y z
N MET A 1 -0.31 83.42 11.36
CA MET A 1 -0.50 82.34 10.39
C MET A 1 0.09 81.09 11.00
N ARG A 2 -0.73 80.18 11.47
CA ARG A 2 -0.31 78.95 12.13
C ARG A 2 -0.81 77.73 11.26
N LEU A 3 0.15 77.01 10.76
CA LEU A 3 -0.12 75.78 9.95
C LEU A 3 -0.24 74.58 10.92
N PHE A 4 -1.37 73.97 10.96
CA PHE A 4 -1.57 72.67 11.63
C PHE A 4 -1.34 71.55 10.65
N LEU A 5 -0.31 70.71 10.90
CA LEU A 5 -0.08 69.44 10.22
C LEU A 5 -0.81 68.34 11.00
N LEU A 6 -1.81 67.73 10.39
CA LEU A 6 -2.47 66.54 10.88
C LEU A 6 -1.70 65.32 10.33
N ALA A 7 -1.08 64.56 11.23
CA ALA A 7 -0.50 63.28 10.89
C ALA A 7 -1.60 62.21 10.96
N VAL A 8 -1.90 61.57 9.84
CA VAL A 8 -2.77 60.41 9.77
C VAL A 8 -1.90 59.15 9.86
N THR A 9 -2.00 58.46 10.97
CA THR A 9 -1.36 57.14 11.17
C THR A 9 -2.21 56.07 10.56
N LEU A 10 -1.73 55.47 9.48
CA LEU A 10 -2.34 54.31 8.83
C LEU A 10 -1.89 53.03 9.54
N MET A 11 -2.78 52.39 10.29
CA MET A 11 -2.55 51.06 10.84
C MET A 11 -2.79 50.04 9.73
N ALA A 12 -1.74 49.38 9.27
CA ALA A 12 -1.81 48.22 8.42
C ALA A 12 -2.05 46.95 9.25
N ALA A 13 -3.26 46.40 9.18
CA ALA A 13 -3.56 45.10 9.74
C ALA A 13 -2.98 44.00 8.85
N SER A 14 -1.91 43.36 9.30
CA SER A 14 -1.37 42.17 8.64
C SER A 14 -2.26 40.97 8.96
N LEU A 15 -3.08 40.56 8.01
CA LEU A 15 -3.75 39.26 8.01
C LEU A 15 -2.72 38.19 7.66
N ALA A 16 -2.28 37.45 8.67
CA ALA A 16 -1.48 36.26 8.49
C ALA A 16 -2.36 35.19 7.84
N GLY A 17 -2.19 35.01 6.53
CA GLY A 17 -2.76 33.90 5.80
C GLY A 17 -2.07 32.60 6.23
N THR A 18 -2.75 31.78 7.01
CA THR A 18 -2.29 30.44 7.32
C THR A 18 -2.28 29.61 6.05
N SER A 19 -1.09 29.15 5.70
CA SER A 19 -0.76 28.45 4.48
C SER A 19 -1.56 27.14 4.34
N SER A 20 -2.36 27.05 3.29
CA SER A 20 -3.12 25.86 2.90
C SER A 20 -2.24 24.63 2.52
N ALA A 21 -0.92 24.78 2.56
CA ALA A 21 0.04 23.73 2.24
C ALA A 21 0.22 22.70 3.38
N GLU A 22 0.00 23.09 4.61
CA GLU A 22 0.15 22.22 5.77
C GLU A 22 -1.00 21.23 5.93
N ALA A 23 -2.22 21.67 5.62
CA ALA A 23 -3.41 20.81 5.62
C ALA A 23 -3.33 19.69 4.56
N ARG A 24 -2.71 19.95 3.39
CA ARG A 24 -2.54 18.94 2.33
C ARG A 24 -1.51 17.88 2.68
N ARG A 25 -0.45 18.20 3.41
CA ARG A 25 0.55 17.21 3.83
C ARG A 25 0.01 16.25 4.88
N HIS A 26 -0.85 16.72 5.78
CA HIS A 26 -1.47 15.88 6.80
C HIS A 26 -2.48 14.89 6.21
N HIS A 27 -3.21 15.30 5.16
CA HIS A 27 -4.19 14.42 4.52
C HIS A 27 -3.53 13.31 3.68
N GLN A 28 -2.38 13.60 3.05
CA GLN A 28 -1.66 12.65 2.20
C GLN A 28 -0.90 11.57 3.01
N SER A 29 -0.49 11.88 4.24
CA SER A 29 0.12 10.91 5.16
C SER A 29 -0.93 9.94 5.74
N ASP A 30 -2.13 10.42 5.99
CA ASP A 30 -3.22 9.66 6.61
C ASP A 30 -3.84 8.64 5.62
N ASP A 31 -3.90 8.98 4.34
CA ASP A 31 -4.39 8.07 3.29
C ASP A 31 -3.40 6.93 2.99
N GLY A 32 -2.09 7.19 3.06
CA GLY A 32 -1.05 6.17 2.92
C GLY A 32 -1.04 5.15 4.05
N GLU A 33 -1.28 5.59 5.27
CA GLU A 33 -1.34 4.74 6.45
C GLU A 33 -2.61 3.90 6.52
N ARG A 34 -3.74 4.43 6.07
CA ARG A 34 -5.01 3.69 5.99
C ARG A 34 -4.99 2.58 4.94
N HIS A 35 -4.29 2.75 3.83
CA HIS A 35 -4.07 1.68 2.86
C HIS A 35 -3.15 0.58 3.39
N ALA A 36 -2.22 0.90 4.29
CA ALA A 36 -1.21 -0.03 4.79
C ALA A 36 -1.74 -1.06 5.81
N SER A 37 -2.95 -0.89 6.34
CA SER A 37 -3.46 -1.73 7.44
C SER A 37 -4.84 -2.35 7.21
N ARG A 38 -5.35 -2.34 5.99
CA ARG A 38 -6.63 -2.98 5.71
C ARG A 38 -6.54 -4.49 5.91
N ARG A 39 -7.23 -4.97 6.93
CA ARG A 39 -7.39 -6.40 7.22
C ARG A 39 -8.73 -6.88 6.71
N GLU A 40 -8.71 -7.92 5.91
CA GLU A 40 -9.91 -8.61 5.47
C GLU A 40 -9.98 -9.99 6.13
N ARG A 41 -11.20 -10.37 6.54
CA ARG A 41 -11.42 -11.73 7.03
C ARG A 41 -11.36 -12.68 5.84
N ALA A 42 -10.49 -13.68 5.93
CA ALA A 42 -10.42 -14.73 4.92
C ALA A 42 -11.58 -15.72 5.10
N PRO A 43 -12.05 -16.37 4.04
CA PRO A 43 -12.92 -17.52 4.14
C PRO A 43 -12.27 -18.59 5.04
N GLU A 44 -13.06 -19.24 5.89
CA GLU A 44 -12.51 -20.22 6.85
C GLU A 44 -12.63 -21.65 6.36
N GLU A 45 -13.61 -21.94 5.51
CA GLU A 45 -13.90 -23.29 5.01
C GLU A 45 -12.79 -23.78 4.08
N GLY A 46 -12.23 -24.95 4.39
CA GLY A 46 -11.17 -25.59 3.62
C GLY A 46 -9.80 -24.91 3.69
N ARG A 47 -9.60 -23.96 4.61
CA ARG A 47 -8.36 -23.23 4.76
C ARG A 47 -7.29 -24.05 5.50
N PRO A 48 -6.11 -24.33 4.88
CA PRO A 48 -5.02 -25.00 5.57
C PRO A 48 -4.34 -24.08 6.61
N SER A 49 -3.48 -24.64 7.47
CA SER A 49 -2.74 -23.86 8.48
C SER A 49 -1.80 -22.81 7.88
N GLN A 50 -1.14 -23.14 6.77
CA GLN A 50 -0.37 -22.19 5.96
C GLN A 50 -1.17 -21.87 4.71
N TRP A 51 -1.84 -20.75 4.71
CA TRP A 51 -2.87 -20.46 3.73
C TRP A 51 -2.61 -19.28 2.77
N CYS A 52 -1.38 -18.80 2.69
CA CYS A 52 -1.06 -17.73 1.72
C CYS A 52 -1.22 -18.21 0.28
N GLY A 53 -0.73 -19.41 -0.06
CA GLY A 53 -0.93 -20.01 -1.38
C GLY A 53 -2.38 -20.35 -1.66
N TRP A 54 -3.07 -20.94 -0.69
CA TRP A 54 -4.50 -21.21 -0.78
C TRP A 54 -5.31 -19.93 -1.04
N TRP A 55 -5.00 -18.83 -0.34
CA TRP A 55 -5.65 -17.55 -0.58
C TRP A 55 -5.40 -17.03 -2.01
N MET A 56 -4.16 -17.15 -2.51
CA MET A 56 -3.84 -16.78 -3.90
C MET A 56 -4.65 -17.58 -4.90
N ARG A 57 -4.91 -18.86 -4.64
CA ARG A 57 -5.81 -19.68 -5.48
C ARG A 57 -7.22 -19.09 -5.57
N THR A 58 -7.73 -18.53 -4.48
CA THR A 58 -9.05 -17.86 -4.50
C THR A 58 -9.05 -16.61 -5.38
N GLN A 59 -7.88 -16.03 -5.62
CA GLN A 59 -7.73 -14.83 -6.43
C GLN A 59 -7.39 -15.13 -7.91
N LYS A 60 -6.60 -16.17 -8.15
CA LYS A 60 -5.99 -16.46 -9.46
C LYS A 60 -6.41 -17.81 -10.05
N GLY A 61 -7.04 -18.67 -9.29
CA GLY A 61 -7.31 -20.05 -9.67
C GLY A 61 -6.10 -20.97 -9.48
N GLY A 62 -6.19 -22.18 -9.95
CA GLY A 62 -5.15 -23.19 -9.86
C GLY A 62 -5.56 -24.43 -9.06
N GLY A 63 -4.78 -25.48 -9.15
CA GLY A 63 -4.97 -26.76 -8.45
C GLY A 63 -4.58 -26.71 -6.97
N ALA A 64 -4.78 -27.83 -6.27
CA ALA A 64 -4.47 -27.95 -4.85
C ALA A 64 -2.97 -27.82 -4.54
N ASP A 65 -2.12 -28.14 -5.50
CA ASP A 65 -0.67 -27.94 -5.45
C ASP A 65 -0.28 -26.47 -5.23
N MET A 66 -1.10 -25.54 -5.71
CA MET A 66 -0.90 -24.11 -5.53
C MET A 66 -1.21 -23.61 -4.11
N ASN A 67 -1.65 -24.48 -3.20
CA ASN A 67 -1.71 -24.16 -1.77
C ASN A 67 -0.33 -23.84 -1.18
N LEU A 68 0.74 -24.41 -1.76
CA LEU A 68 2.10 -24.11 -1.35
C LEU A 68 2.58 -22.81 -2.00
N ALA A 69 3.03 -21.87 -1.20
CA ALA A 69 3.53 -20.57 -1.68
C ALA A 69 4.65 -20.74 -2.73
N ALA A 70 5.58 -21.67 -2.51
CA ALA A 70 6.71 -21.91 -3.40
C ALA A 70 6.30 -22.34 -4.81
N ASN A 71 5.17 -23.03 -4.98
CA ASN A 71 4.69 -23.51 -6.28
C ASN A 71 4.25 -22.35 -7.19
N TRP A 72 3.93 -21.19 -6.64
CA TRP A 72 3.62 -20.00 -7.41
C TRP A 72 4.80 -19.48 -8.22
N ARG A 73 6.02 -19.94 -7.94
CA ARG A 73 7.20 -19.64 -8.78
C ARG A 73 7.06 -20.16 -10.21
N GLY A 74 6.32 -21.23 -10.42
CA GLY A 74 6.03 -21.81 -11.73
C GLY A 74 4.76 -21.31 -12.39
N TRP A 75 3.96 -20.47 -11.72
CA TRP A 75 2.70 -19.98 -12.25
C TRP A 75 2.91 -18.91 -13.31
N GLY A 76 2.09 -18.94 -14.37
CA GLY A 76 2.11 -17.91 -15.42
C GLY A 76 3.48 -17.72 -16.07
N ARG A 77 3.85 -16.47 -16.34
CA ARG A 77 5.10 -16.08 -16.99
C ARG A 77 5.96 -15.27 -16.03
N SER A 78 7.28 -15.35 -16.21
CA SER A 78 8.23 -14.51 -15.48
C SER A 78 8.06 -13.02 -15.80
N SER A 79 8.18 -12.17 -14.81
CA SER A 79 8.11 -10.71 -14.98
C SER A 79 9.03 -10.00 -13.98
N GLY A 80 9.09 -8.68 -14.10
CA GLY A 80 9.58 -7.81 -13.03
C GLY A 80 8.47 -7.40 -12.07
N PRO A 81 8.80 -6.61 -11.03
CA PRO A 81 7.81 -6.07 -10.12
C PRO A 81 6.90 -5.06 -10.84
N GLN A 82 5.60 -5.29 -10.78
CA GLN A 82 4.57 -4.42 -11.36
C GLN A 82 3.23 -4.67 -10.67
N VAL A 83 2.33 -3.70 -10.73
CA VAL A 83 0.95 -3.86 -10.24
C VAL A 83 0.27 -5.00 -11.00
N GLY A 84 -0.37 -5.91 -10.28
CA GLY A 84 -1.00 -7.11 -10.81
C GLY A 84 -0.10 -8.36 -10.82
N ALA A 85 1.21 -8.21 -10.63
CA ALA A 85 2.11 -9.35 -10.53
C ALA A 85 1.92 -10.10 -9.21
N VAL A 86 2.02 -11.42 -9.30
CA VAL A 86 2.20 -12.29 -8.14
C VAL A 86 3.65 -12.20 -7.70
N VAL A 87 3.87 -11.92 -6.43
CA VAL A 87 5.19 -11.85 -5.80
C VAL A 87 5.39 -13.07 -4.91
N VAL A 88 6.47 -13.81 -5.14
CA VAL A 88 6.73 -15.09 -4.49
C VAL A 88 8.07 -15.06 -3.78
N TRP A 89 8.01 -15.19 -2.45
CA TRP A 89 9.17 -15.44 -1.61
C TRP A 89 9.28 -16.95 -1.31
N PRO A 90 10.35 -17.42 -0.68
CA PRO A 90 10.48 -18.86 -0.38
C PRO A 90 9.30 -19.46 0.41
N HIS A 91 8.72 -18.70 1.33
CA HIS A 91 7.66 -19.20 2.23
C HIS A 91 6.40 -18.33 2.24
N HIS A 92 6.28 -17.41 1.29
CA HIS A 92 5.13 -16.51 1.22
C HIS A 92 4.82 -16.13 -0.22
N VAL A 93 3.54 -15.83 -0.48
CA VAL A 93 3.07 -15.36 -1.78
C VAL A 93 2.01 -14.29 -1.58
N GLY A 94 2.02 -13.31 -2.46
CA GLY A 94 1.03 -12.26 -2.51
C GLY A 94 0.90 -11.68 -3.91
N MET A 95 0.10 -10.64 -4.06
CA MET A 95 0.01 -9.88 -5.30
C MET A 95 0.27 -8.40 -5.06
N ILE A 96 0.94 -7.79 -6.02
CA ILE A 96 1.21 -6.36 -6.01
C ILE A 96 -0.06 -5.62 -6.42
N THR A 97 -0.56 -4.74 -5.57
CA THR A 97 -1.75 -3.93 -5.78
C THR A 97 -1.46 -2.44 -5.95
N GLY A 98 -0.25 -2.01 -5.61
CA GLY A 98 0.15 -0.61 -5.73
C GLY A 98 1.65 -0.43 -5.60
N ARG A 99 2.08 0.79 -5.87
CA ARG A 99 3.47 1.22 -5.74
C ARG A 99 3.56 2.34 -4.72
N VAL A 100 4.57 2.29 -3.87
CA VAL A 100 4.93 3.39 -2.98
C VAL A 100 6.29 3.95 -3.34
N SER A 101 6.63 5.14 -2.83
CA SER A 101 7.99 5.69 -2.91
C SER A 101 8.98 4.75 -2.20
N ASN A 102 10.26 4.86 -2.49
CA ASN A 102 11.37 4.07 -1.88
C ASN A 102 11.53 2.64 -2.41
N GLY A 103 11.04 2.32 -3.61
CA GLY A 103 11.17 0.99 -4.19
C GLY A 103 10.35 -0.11 -3.51
N ARG A 104 9.49 0.26 -2.56
CA ARG A 104 8.55 -0.66 -1.91
C ARG A 104 7.26 -0.76 -2.71
N TRP A 105 6.55 -1.84 -2.51
CA TRP A 105 5.30 -2.12 -3.18
C TRP A 105 4.19 -2.40 -2.19
N ILE A 106 2.97 -2.01 -2.53
CA ILE A 106 1.80 -2.46 -1.79
C ILE A 106 1.52 -3.89 -2.22
N VAL A 107 1.54 -4.79 -1.25
CA VAL A 107 1.29 -6.23 -1.48
C VAL A 107 0.07 -6.65 -0.67
N LYS A 108 -0.86 -7.31 -1.33
CA LYS A 108 -2.00 -7.97 -0.71
C LYS A 108 -1.72 -9.48 -0.65
N SER A 109 -1.82 -10.07 0.53
CA SER A 109 -1.54 -11.48 0.74
C SER A 109 -2.36 -12.08 1.87
N GLY A 110 -2.65 -13.38 1.76
CA GLY A 110 -3.25 -14.18 2.82
C GLY A 110 -2.21 -14.64 3.82
N ASN A 111 -2.66 -14.98 5.02
CA ASN A 111 -1.81 -15.44 6.13
C ASN A 111 -0.63 -14.49 6.46
N ASP A 112 -0.86 -13.23 6.30
CA ASP A 112 0.08 -12.19 6.73
C ASP A 112 -0.25 -11.79 8.18
N GLY A 113 0.41 -12.46 9.14
CA GLY A 113 0.06 -12.35 10.54
C GLY A 113 -1.34 -12.89 10.86
N GLY A 114 -1.75 -13.98 10.21
CA GLY A 114 -3.04 -14.63 10.41
C GLY A 114 -4.23 -13.95 9.76
N ALA A 115 -4.02 -12.99 8.87
CA ALA A 115 -5.09 -12.26 8.17
C ALA A 115 -4.74 -12.03 6.70
N VAL A 116 -5.74 -11.65 5.89
CA VAL A 116 -5.48 -11.00 4.61
C VAL A 116 -5.10 -9.57 4.89
N ARG A 117 -3.92 -9.17 4.43
CA ARG A 117 -3.43 -7.79 4.58
C ARG A 117 -2.97 -7.21 3.26
N GLU A 118 -3.16 -5.92 3.16
CA GLU A 118 -2.64 -5.09 2.08
C GLU A 118 -1.75 -4.01 2.70
N ARG A 119 -0.45 -4.08 2.42
CA ARG A 119 0.53 -3.17 3.03
C ARG A 119 1.79 -3.02 2.21
N ALA A 120 2.54 -1.95 2.46
CA ALA A 120 3.86 -1.73 1.87
C ALA A 120 4.86 -2.77 2.37
N ARG A 121 5.54 -3.44 1.43
CA ARG A 121 6.58 -4.45 1.73
C ARG A 121 7.79 -4.28 0.83
N SER A 122 8.96 -4.69 1.31
CA SER A 122 10.10 -4.99 0.44
C SER A 122 9.80 -6.25 -0.36
N VAL A 123 10.21 -6.24 -1.61
CA VAL A 123 10.13 -7.40 -2.51
C VAL A 123 11.51 -7.99 -2.81
N ASP A 124 12.50 -7.63 -2.01
CA ASP A 124 13.86 -8.15 -2.13
C ASP A 124 13.87 -9.68 -2.01
N GLY A 125 14.59 -10.33 -2.90
CA GLY A 125 14.69 -11.80 -2.94
C GLY A 125 13.45 -12.51 -3.48
N ALA A 126 12.39 -11.79 -3.87
CA ALA A 126 11.21 -12.38 -4.47
C ALA A 126 11.36 -12.57 -5.98
N VAL A 127 10.58 -13.48 -6.53
CA VAL A 127 10.34 -13.60 -7.98
C VAL A 127 8.94 -13.12 -8.31
N PHE A 128 8.74 -12.69 -9.56
CA PHE A 128 7.48 -12.09 -10.01
C PHE A 128 6.90 -12.89 -11.17
N ARG A 129 5.58 -13.07 -11.14
CA ARG A 129 4.86 -13.85 -12.13
C ARG A 129 3.62 -13.10 -12.58
N VAL A 130 3.28 -13.20 -13.85
CA VAL A 130 2.05 -12.66 -14.45
C VAL A 130 1.33 -13.76 -15.26
N GLY A 131 0.02 -13.76 -15.21
CA GLY A 131 -0.82 -14.71 -15.94
C GLY A 131 -2.08 -14.06 -16.43
#